data_160612a9eabb200ee1b6b3b26b29b7b5
#
_entry.id   160612a9eabb200ee1b6b3b26b29b7b5
#
_cell.length_a   1.000
_cell.length_b   1.000
_cell.length_c   1.000
_cell.angle_alpha   90.00
_cell.angle_beta   90.00
_cell.angle_gamma   90.00
#
_symmetry.space_group_name_H-M   'P 1'
#
loop_
_entity.id
_entity.type
_entity.pdbx_description
1 polymer ?
#
loop_
_entity_poly.entity_id
_entity_poly.type
_entity_poly.pdbx_seq_one_letter_code
_entity_poly.pdbx_strand_id
1 'polypeptide(L)'
;MMRIGGVSGWLRSAAITGAAGIPMSTHLYPEISAHVMRVTETAHWLEWQDWPDPILTEPFQLKEGKIIVPDKPGQGIEWNEKAVAKFAMK
;
A
#
# COMPACT_ATOMS: atom_id res chain seq x y z
N MET A 1 -5.46 -5.52 -4.05
CA MET A 1 -5.37 -4.37 -4.99
C MET A 1 -5.26 -4.81 -6.45
N MET A 2 -4.25 -5.54 -6.85
CA MET A 2 -4.02 -5.92 -8.26
C MET A 2 -5.14 -6.74 -8.90
N ARG A 3 -5.69 -7.70 -8.19
CA ARG A 3 -6.73 -8.63 -8.73
C ARG A 3 -8.12 -8.01 -8.92
N ILE A 4 -8.35 -6.82 -8.36
CA ILE A 4 -9.66 -6.14 -8.43
C ILE A 4 -9.66 -4.90 -9.33
N GLY A 5 -8.63 -4.75 -10.17
CA GLY A 5 -8.55 -3.65 -11.13
C GLY A 5 -7.99 -2.34 -10.57
N GLY A 6 -7.01 -2.43 -9.67
CA GLY A 6 -6.31 -1.26 -9.14
C GLY A 6 -7.15 -0.40 -8.22
N VAL A 7 -6.87 0.91 -8.17
CA VAL A 7 -7.54 1.87 -7.28
C VAL A 7 -9.04 1.92 -7.53
N SER A 8 -9.46 2.02 -8.79
CA SER A 8 -10.90 2.11 -9.14
C SER A 8 -11.67 0.86 -8.73
N GLY A 9 -11.08 -0.33 -8.94
CA GLY A 9 -11.66 -1.60 -8.50
C GLY A 9 -11.74 -1.70 -6.99
N TRP A 10 -10.69 -1.25 -6.29
CA TRP A 10 -10.69 -1.17 -4.83
C TRP A 10 -11.83 -0.30 -4.30
N LEU A 11 -11.98 0.92 -4.82
CA LEU A 11 -13.03 1.86 -4.35
C LEU A 11 -14.44 1.29 -4.53
N ARG A 12 -14.70 0.58 -5.63
CA ARG A 12 -15.99 -0.11 -5.83
C ARG A 12 -16.20 -1.22 -4.80
N SER A 13 -15.16 -2.04 -4.55
CA SER A 13 -15.23 -3.10 -3.55
C SER A 13 -15.41 -2.55 -2.15
N ALA A 14 -14.71 -1.45 -1.81
CA ALA A 14 -14.83 -0.77 -0.53
C ALA A 14 -16.24 -0.22 -0.29
N ALA A 15 -16.89 0.32 -1.34
CA ALA A 15 -18.27 0.77 -1.26
C ALA A 15 -19.24 -0.39 -0.97
N ILE A 16 -19.03 -1.54 -1.61
CA ILE A 16 -19.85 -2.75 -1.41
C ILE A 16 -19.66 -3.28 0.02
N THR A 17 -18.41 -3.43 0.47
CA THR A 17 -18.10 -3.92 1.82
C THR A 17 -18.57 -2.95 2.89
N GLY A 18 -18.46 -1.64 2.65
CA GLY A 18 -18.99 -0.59 3.54
C GLY A 18 -20.50 -0.72 3.70
N ALA A 19 -21.24 -0.81 2.60
CA ALA A 19 -22.70 -0.97 2.63
C ALA A 19 -23.15 -2.26 3.32
N ALA A 20 -22.33 -3.32 3.26
CA ALA A 20 -22.60 -4.62 3.88
C ALA A 20 -22.05 -4.76 5.31
N GLY A 21 -21.29 -3.80 5.81
CA GLY A 21 -20.61 -3.87 7.11
C GLY A 21 -19.53 -4.95 7.18
N ILE A 22 -18.92 -5.32 6.06
CA ILE A 22 -17.92 -6.39 5.98
C ILE A 22 -16.51 -5.80 6.12
N PRO A 23 -15.68 -6.25 7.09
CA PRO A 23 -14.30 -5.81 7.22
C PRO A 23 -13.48 -6.10 5.95
N MET A 24 -12.70 -5.12 5.52
CA MET A 24 -11.89 -5.20 4.31
C MET A 24 -10.40 -5.11 4.66
N SER A 25 -9.65 -6.15 4.32
CA SER A 25 -8.20 -6.24 4.53
C SER A 25 -7.45 -6.25 3.19
N THR A 26 -6.17 -5.92 3.24
CA THR A 26 -5.33 -5.89 2.04
C THR A 26 -4.57 -7.20 1.84
N HIS A 27 -4.07 -7.38 0.62
CA HIS A 27 -3.11 -8.42 0.26
C HIS A 27 -2.09 -7.83 -0.70
N LEU A 28 -0.82 -7.88 -0.32
CA LEU A 28 0.34 -7.37 -1.04
C LEU A 28 0.31 -5.85 -1.33
N TYR A 29 1.41 -5.33 -1.84
CA TYR A 29 1.60 -3.93 -2.26
C TYR A 29 1.20 -2.91 -1.17
N PRO A 30 1.80 -2.98 0.03
CA PRO A 30 1.40 -2.11 1.14
C PRO A 30 1.56 -0.62 0.84
N GLU A 31 2.54 -0.24 0.01
CA GLU A 31 2.81 1.15 -0.37
C GLU A 31 1.66 1.80 -1.14
N ILE A 32 0.88 1.01 -1.86
CA ILE A 32 -0.33 1.49 -2.55
C ILE A 32 -1.56 1.23 -1.68
N SER A 33 -1.63 0.04 -1.11
CA SER A 33 -2.78 -0.39 -0.31
C SER A 33 -3.02 0.50 0.90
N ALA A 34 -1.96 1.04 1.53
CA ALA A 34 -2.07 1.94 2.66
C ALA A 34 -2.88 3.22 2.32
N HIS A 35 -2.69 3.76 1.12
CA HIS A 35 -3.44 4.95 0.68
C HIS A 35 -4.93 4.66 0.53
N VAL A 36 -5.29 3.55 -0.12
CA VAL A 36 -6.71 3.22 -0.34
C VAL A 36 -7.40 2.74 0.94
N MET A 37 -6.66 2.18 1.89
CA MET A 37 -7.19 1.84 3.22
C MET A 37 -7.67 3.09 3.99
N ARG A 38 -7.03 4.25 3.79
CA ARG A 38 -7.44 5.51 4.43
C ARG A 38 -8.85 5.97 4.03
N VAL A 39 -9.34 5.55 2.88
CA VAL A 39 -10.67 5.89 2.37
C VAL A 39 -11.61 4.69 2.36
N THR A 40 -11.27 3.63 3.05
CA THR A 40 -12.08 2.41 3.18
C THR A 40 -12.78 2.42 4.52
N GLU A 41 -14.11 2.56 4.51
CA GLU A 41 -14.95 2.67 5.72
C GLU A 41 -14.76 1.48 6.66
N THR A 42 -14.72 0.27 6.11
CA THR A 42 -14.57 -0.97 6.88
C THR A 42 -13.12 -1.49 6.88
N ALA A 43 -12.13 -0.58 6.78
CA ALA A 43 -10.71 -0.94 6.82
C ALA A 43 -10.38 -1.76 8.08
N HIS A 44 -9.68 -2.86 7.91
CA HIS A 44 -9.32 -3.77 8.99
C HIS A 44 -7.81 -3.99 9.05
N TRP A 45 -7.27 -5.00 8.40
CA TRP A 45 -5.83 -5.29 8.40
C TRP A 45 -5.15 -4.87 7.11
N LEU A 46 -3.99 -4.23 7.23
CA LEU A 46 -3.06 -4.02 6.12
C LEU A 46 -1.98 -5.09 6.24
N GLU A 47 -1.87 -5.96 5.22
CA GLU A 47 -0.76 -6.89 5.14
C GLU A 47 0.52 -6.13 4.81
N TRP A 48 1.52 -6.27 5.67
CA TRP A 48 2.80 -5.58 5.53
C TRP A 48 3.89 -6.51 5.00
N GLN A 49 4.64 -6.05 4.02
CA GLN A 49 5.91 -6.63 3.57
C GLN A 49 6.89 -5.50 3.31
N ASP A 50 8.13 -5.72 3.66
CA ASP A 50 9.25 -4.78 3.50
C ASP A 50 10.14 -5.08 2.29
N TRP A 51 9.63 -5.86 1.35
CA TRP A 51 10.41 -6.31 0.20
C TRP A 51 11.03 -5.19 -0.65
N PRO A 52 10.36 -4.05 -0.92
CA PRO A 52 10.94 -2.97 -1.68
C PRO A 52 11.85 -2.04 -0.86
N ASP A 53 11.82 -2.12 0.47
CA ASP A 53 12.57 -1.20 1.35
C ASP A 53 14.04 -1.04 0.95
N PRO A 54 14.79 -2.12 0.57
CA PRO A 54 16.19 -2.01 0.18
C PRO A 54 16.46 -1.13 -1.05
N ILE A 55 15.44 -0.87 -1.87
CA ILE A 55 15.54 -0.08 -3.10
C ILE A 55 14.77 1.23 -3.06
N LEU A 56 14.20 1.57 -1.90
CA LEU A 56 13.51 2.84 -1.69
C LEU A 56 14.43 3.87 -1.05
N THR A 57 14.28 5.14 -1.41
CA THR A 57 14.99 6.26 -0.77
C THR A 57 14.48 6.46 0.65
N GLU A 58 13.17 6.45 0.83
CA GLU A 58 12.49 6.56 2.12
C GLU A 58 11.41 5.49 2.25
N PRO A 59 11.73 4.31 2.83
CA PRO A 59 10.72 3.30 3.12
C PRO A 59 9.61 3.82 4.03
N PHE A 60 8.42 3.27 3.91
CA PHE A 60 7.32 3.61 4.79
C PHE A 60 7.64 3.23 6.24
N GLN A 61 7.22 4.07 7.17
CA GLN A 61 7.48 3.87 8.59
C GLN A 61 6.35 3.08 9.26
N LEU A 62 6.74 2.16 10.12
CA LEU A 62 5.82 1.48 11.05
C LEU A 62 5.98 2.08 12.45
N LYS A 63 4.89 2.42 13.10
CA LYS A 63 4.87 2.91 14.47
C LYS A 63 3.72 2.28 15.23
N GLU A 64 4.05 1.61 16.34
CA GLU A 64 3.04 1.00 17.23
C GLU A 64 2.03 0.10 16.49
N GLY A 65 2.54 -0.74 15.56
CA GLY A 65 1.71 -1.63 14.77
C GLY A 65 0.86 -0.97 13.68
N LYS A 66 1.13 0.31 13.40
CA LYS A 66 0.45 1.08 12.36
C LYS A 66 1.43 1.58 11.32
N ILE A 67 1.00 1.63 10.08
CA ILE A 67 1.76 2.23 9.00
C ILE A 67 1.53 3.74 8.98
N ILE A 68 2.61 4.49 8.81
CA ILE A 68 2.56 5.93 8.58
C ILE A 68 2.51 6.15 7.07
N VAL A 69 1.35 6.55 6.58
CA VAL A 69 1.17 6.85 5.15
C VAL A 69 1.82 8.21 4.85
N PRO A 70 2.81 8.27 3.92
CA PRO A 70 3.49 9.53 3.61
C PRO A 70 2.52 10.54 2.99
N ASP A 71 2.67 11.80 3.38
CA ASP A 71 1.96 12.94 2.78
C ASP A 71 2.82 13.55 1.68
N LYS A 72 2.98 12.80 0.59
CA LYS A 72 3.76 13.17 -0.60
C LYS A 72 2.92 12.96 -1.86
N PRO A 73 3.21 13.68 -2.97
CA PRO A 73 2.55 13.44 -4.25
C PRO A 73 2.66 11.98 -4.71
N GLY A 74 1.63 11.49 -5.39
CA GLY A 74 1.55 10.11 -5.85
C GLY A 74 1.42 9.13 -4.68
N GLN A 75 2.10 7.99 -4.78
CA GLN A 75 2.11 6.98 -3.71
C GLN A 75 3.20 7.21 -2.64
N GLY A 76 4.01 8.28 -2.80
CA GLY A 76 5.08 8.60 -1.85
C GLY A 76 6.31 7.70 -1.95
N ILE A 77 6.48 6.97 -3.05
CA ILE A 77 7.63 6.11 -3.32
C ILE A 77 8.63 6.88 -4.20
N GLU A 78 9.90 6.77 -3.84
CA GLU A 78 11.03 7.23 -4.62
C GLU A 78 12.11 6.15 -4.66
N TRP A 79 12.56 5.81 -5.86
CA TRP A 79 13.57 4.78 -6.04
C TRP A 79 14.97 5.30 -5.68
N ASN A 80 15.71 4.51 -4.92
CA ASN A 80 17.14 4.70 -4.75
C ASN A 80 17.85 4.06 -5.95
N GLU A 81 18.15 4.84 -6.97
CA GLU A 81 18.73 4.36 -8.23
C GLU A 81 20.04 3.59 -8.03
N LYS A 82 20.87 3.99 -7.06
CA LYS A 82 22.11 3.29 -6.73
C LYS A 82 21.83 1.90 -6.14
N ALA A 83 20.81 1.79 -5.32
CA ALA A 83 20.40 0.52 -4.75
C ALA A 83 19.74 -0.36 -5.83
N VAL A 84 18.87 0.19 -6.67
CA VAL A 84 18.26 -0.52 -7.81
C VAL A 84 19.33 -1.12 -8.72
N ALA A 85 20.37 -0.36 -9.06
CA ALA A 85 21.47 -0.83 -9.91
C ALA A 85 22.20 -2.06 -9.34
N LYS A 86 22.23 -2.26 -8.02
CA LYS A 86 22.85 -3.45 -7.40
C LYS A 86 22.03 -4.72 -7.62
N PHE A 87 20.73 -4.59 -7.83
CA PHE A 87 19.83 -5.71 -8.05
C PHE A 87 19.52 -5.95 -9.53
N ALA A 88 20.04 -5.10 -10.42
CA ALA A 88 19.88 -5.27 -11.86
C ALA A 88 20.50 -6.59 -12.32
N MET A 89 19.70 -7.42 -12.98
CA MET A 89 20.21 -8.63 -13.63
C MET A 89 21.01 -8.25 -14.87
N LYS A 90 22.18 -8.87 -15.02
CA LYS A 90 23.05 -8.67 -16.17
C LYS A 90 22.69 -9.63 -17.30
#